data_0ae7f2396fedc0c11a059937b9d299bc
#
_entry.id   0ae7f2396fedc0c11a059937b9d299bc
#
_cell.length_a   1.000
_cell.length_b   1.000
_cell.length_c   1.000
_cell.angle_alpha   90.00
_cell.angle_beta   90.00
_cell.angle_gamma   90.00
#
_symmetry.space_group_name_H-M   'P 1'
#
loop_
_entity.id
_entity.type
_entity.pdbx_description
1 polymer ?
#
loop_
_entity_poly.entity_id
_entity_poly.type
_entity_poly.pdbx_seq_one_letter_code
_entity_poly.pdbx_strand_id
1 'polypeptide(L)'
;MEKIINYIARGQGLGIKFLLLFSLIVAVFYAVGTKFAGDQFFVPAAQKAADAFLPIRIENGIVTEPENTVKNYTFVLGEGKVPDAESFNLTMDTTVDSLDTSGLKEGLYLTKRALYVVQRTQTRVYELEDSSYFPQGDYTDTFHSVVNWAVVFVGLFGFVAFFILYFIVVIFYATCSYIVSAIFRKQYDFDLRMRLSTLAFIATNVVFTVLGWFDFSSNLIFLLAVLALQALVIKELPGKQAQA
;
A
#
# COMPACT_ATOMS: atom_id res chain seq x y z
N MET A 1 -13.84 30.91 1.16
CA MET A 1 -12.57 31.21 0.44
C MET A 1 -11.71 32.22 1.21
N GLU A 2 -12.25 33.32 1.66
CA GLU A 2 -11.53 34.37 2.39
C GLU A 2 -10.76 33.87 3.64
N LYS A 3 -11.34 33.05 4.46
CA LYS A 3 -10.66 32.45 5.65
C LYS A 3 -9.43 31.63 5.27
N ILE A 4 -9.48 30.88 4.17
CA ILE A 4 -8.36 30.08 3.68
C ILE A 4 -7.27 30.98 3.15
N ILE A 5 -7.63 32.02 2.37
CA ILE A 5 -6.70 33.03 1.85
C ILE A 5 -5.99 33.76 3.00
N ASN A 6 -6.74 34.14 4.03
CA ASN A 6 -6.19 34.82 5.21
C ASN A 6 -5.25 33.85 6.00
N TYR A 7 -5.57 32.56 6.11
CA TYR A 7 -4.68 31.59 6.72
C TYR A 7 -3.37 31.45 5.93
N ILE A 8 -3.45 31.33 4.60
CA ILE A 8 -2.26 31.19 3.74
C ILE A 8 -1.40 32.47 3.85
N ALA A 9 -2.02 33.65 3.81
CA ALA A 9 -1.31 34.94 3.83
C ALA A 9 -0.68 35.27 5.18
N ARG A 10 -1.39 35.00 6.28
CA ARG A 10 -1.02 35.41 7.65
C ARG A 10 -0.57 34.31 8.55
N GLY A 11 -0.75 33.02 8.12
CA GLY A 11 -0.37 31.85 8.89
C GLY A 11 1.14 31.75 9.11
N GLN A 12 1.54 31.16 10.21
CA GLN A 12 2.94 30.86 10.51
C GLN A 12 3.28 29.41 10.16
N GLY A 13 4.53 29.16 9.75
CA GLY A 13 5.06 27.84 9.46
C GLY A 13 4.73 27.28 8.08
N LEU A 14 5.20 26.08 7.80
CA LEU A 14 5.22 25.45 6.47
C LEU A 14 3.94 24.66 6.11
N GLY A 15 2.91 24.69 6.93
CA GLY A 15 1.71 23.86 6.71
C GLY A 15 1.89 22.36 7.10
N ILE A 16 3.03 22.00 7.66
CA ILE A 16 3.40 20.61 8.01
C ILE A 16 2.36 19.94 8.93
N LYS A 17 1.75 20.70 9.86
CA LYS A 17 0.70 20.15 10.74
C LYS A 17 -0.50 19.59 9.99
N PHE A 18 -0.92 20.26 8.91
CA PHE A 18 -2.01 19.76 8.05
C PHE A 18 -1.58 18.53 7.27
N LEU A 19 -0.34 18.50 6.80
CA LEU A 19 0.21 17.37 6.08
C LEU A 19 0.32 16.13 6.99
N LEU A 20 0.79 16.32 8.23
CA LEU A 20 0.82 15.26 9.24
C LEU A 20 -0.59 14.70 9.52
N LEU A 21 -1.55 15.58 9.77
CA LEU A 21 -2.94 15.17 10.02
C LEU A 21 -3.52 14.44 8.81
N PHE A 22 -3.28 14.93 7.61
CA PHE A 22 -3.76 14.30 6.38
C PHE A 22 -3.11 12.92 6.17
N SER A 23 -1.80 12.80 6.36
CA SER A 23 -1.09 11.52 6.27
C SER A 23 -1.60 10.50 7.30
N LEU A 24 -1.93 10.95 8.51
CA LEU A 24 -2.53 10.10 9.54
C LEU A 24 -3.92 9.60 9.11
N ILE A 25 -4.77 10.48 8.59
CA ILE A 25 -6.09 10.11 8.09
C ILE A 25 -5.96 9.06 6.99
N VAL A 26 -5.08 9.28 6.02
CA VAL A 26 -4.84 8.33 4.92
C VAL A 26 -4.34 6.99 5.46
N ALA A 27 -3.38 6.98 6.39
CA ALA A 27 -2.86 5.76 7.00
C ALA A 27 -3.96 4.97 7.73
N VAL A 28 -4.85 5.65 8.46
CA VAL A 28 -6.01 5.02 9.12
C VAL A 28 -6.95 4.38 8.10
N PHE A 29 -7.25 5.06 6.98
CA PHE A 29 -8.08 4.48 5.92
C PHE A 29 -7.46 3.21 5.33
N TYR A 30 -6.15 3.21 5.07
CA TYR A 30 -5.45 2.02 4.59
C TYR A 30 -5.43 0.90 5.63
N ALA A 31 -5.23 1.22 6.92
CA ALA A 31 -5.27 0.22 7.99
C ALA A 31 -6.66 -0.42 8.12
N VAL A 32 -7.72 0.39 8.06
CA VAL A 32 -9.12 -0.11 8.06
C VAL A 32 -9.40 -0.97 6.83
N GLY A 33 -8.96 -0.54 5.65
CA GLY A 33 -9.05 -1.32 4.42
C GLY A 33 -8.32 -2.67 4.52
N THR A 34 -7.12 -2.68 5.09
CA THR A 34 -6.34 -3.90 5.36
C THR A 34 -7.09 -4.84 6.30
N LYS A 35 -7.69 -4.31 7.38
CA LYS A 35 -8.49 -5.11 8.30
C LYS A 35 -9.68 -5.74 7.58
N PHE A 36 -10.44 -4.93 6.85
CA PHE A 36 -11.60 -5.41 6.11
C PHE A 36 -11.22 -6.49 5.07
N ALA A 37 -10.21 -6.23 4.25
CA ALA A 37 -9.74 -7.19 3.25
C ALA A 37 -9.18 -8.46 3.90
N GLY A 38 -8.43 -8.31 5.00
CA GLY A 38 -7.89 -9.43 5.75
C GLY A 38 -8.97 -10.36 6.27
N ASP A 39 -9.96 -9.81 6.97
CA ASP A 39 -11.03 -10.60 7.57
C ASP A 39 -12.01 -11.19 6.54
N GLN A 40 -12.29 -10.47 5.46
CA GLN A 40 -13.28 -10.90 4.47
C GLN A 40 -12.71 -11.86 3.41
N PHE A 41 -11.43 -11.75 3.08
CA PHE A 41 -10.83 -12.51 1.99
C PHE A 41 -9.67 -13.39 2.43
N PHE A 42 -8.71 -12.83 3.18
CA PHE A 42 -7.51 -13.57 3.56
C PHE A 42 -7.81 -14.69 4.56
N VAL A 43 -8.49 -14.41 5.67
CA VAL A 43 -8.73 -15.40 6.73
C VAL A 43 -9.49 -16.62 6.23
N PRO A 44 -10.64 -16.47 5.53
CA PRO A 44 -11.39 -17.64 5.03
C PRO A 44 -10.59 -18.45 4.01
N ALA A 45 -9.81 -17.79 3.19
CA ALA A 45 -9.03 -18.45 2.17
C ALA A 45 -7.80 -19.15 2.74
N ALA A 46 -7.14 -18.56 3.74
CA ALA A 46 -6.03 -19.17 4.45
C ALA A 46 -6.50 -20.43 5.24
N GLN A 47 -7.68 -20.35 5.88
CA GLN A 47 -8.25 -21.52 6.56
C GLN A 47 -8.57 -22.65 5.56
N LYS A 48 -9.18 -22.35 4.42
CA LYS A 48 -9.40 -23.36 3.37
C LYS A 48 -8.08 -24.00 2.88
N ALA A 49 -7.02 -23.21 2.74
CA ALA A 49 -5.71 -23.73 2.39
C ALA A 49 -5.15 -24.62 3.51
N ALA A 50 -5.26 -24.21 4.76
CA ALA A 50 -4.84 -25.03 5.90
C ALA A 50 -5.60 -26.37 5.94
N ASP A 51 -6.92 -26.36 5.78
CA ASP A 51 -7.74 -27.59 5.75
C ASP A 51 -7.32 -28.53 4.61
N ALA A 52 -6.88 -27.99 3.48
CA ALA A 52 -6.44 -28.79 2.34
C ALA A 52 -5.05 -29.41 2.53
N PHE A 53 -4.13 -28.77 3.26
CA PHE A 53 -2.72 -29.17 3.34
C PHE A 53 -2.33 -29.83 4.65
N LEU A 54 -2.91 -29.49 5.77
CA LEU A 54 -2.54 -30.04 7.07
C LEU A 54 -3.14 -31.46 7.27
N PRO A 55 -2.55 -32.30 8.11
CA PRO A 55 -1.39 -32.09 8.97
C PRO A 55 -0.06 -32.13 8.22
N ILE A 56 0.92 -31.37 8.69
CA ILE A 56 2.30 -31.44 8.19
C ILE A 56 3.23 -31.67 9.40
N ARG A 57 4.08 -32.70 9.31
CA ARG A 57 5.13 -32.98 10.28
C ARG A 57 6.49 -32.93 9.59
N ILE A 58 7.42 -32.21 10.18
CA ILE A 58 8.80 -32.10 9.70
C ILE A 58 9.73 -32.65 10.79
N GLU A 59 10.50 -33.67 10.45
CA GLU A 59 11.48 -34.29 11.34
C GLU A 59 12.81 -34.46 10.58
N ASN A 60 13.92 -34.08 11.21
CA ASN A 60 15.25 -34.10 10.59
C ASN A 60 15.31 -33.33 9.23
N GLY A 61 14.58 -32.20 9.13
CA GLY A 61 14.51 -31.42 7.89
C GLY A 61 13.74 -32.09 6.75
N ILE A 62 12.90 -33.07 7.05
CA ILE A 62 12.14 -33.85 6.07
C ILE A 62 10.66 -33.86 6.45
N VAL A 63 9.78 -33.63 5.48
CA VAL A 63 8.33 -33.81 5.68
C VAL A 63 8.04 -35.30 5.82
N THR A 64 7.58 -35.70 7.00
CA THR A 64 7.21 -37.09 7.32
C THR A 64 5.71 -37.34 7.26
N GLU A 65 4.90 -36.29 7.42
CA GLU A 65 3.44 -36.33 7.22
C GLU A 65 3.02 -35.10 6.38
N PRO A 66 2.22 -35.28 5.33
CA PRO A 66 1.79 -36.55 4.73
C PRO A 66 2.91 -37.18 3.89
N GLU A 67 3.01 -38.50 3.96
CA GLU A 67 4.00 -39.24 3.19
C GLU A 67 3.51 -39.50 1.74
N ASN A 68 4.41 -39.39 0.76
CA ASN A 68 4.17 -39.69 -0.65
C ASN A 68 2.87 -39.10 -1.21
N THR A 69 2.62 -37.84 -0.91
CA THR A 69 1.38 -37.15 -1.24
C THR A 69 1.64 -35.98 -2.19
N VAL A 70 0.79 -35.84 -3.21
CA VAL A 70 0.73 -34.64 -4.07
C VAL A 70 -0.62 -33.98 -3.85
N LYS A 71 -0.60 -32.71 -3.42
CA LYS A 71 -1.78 -31.87 -3.25
C LYS A 71 -1.56 -30.52 -3.94
N ASN A 72 -2.57 -30.05 -4.66
CA ASN A 72 -2.55 -28.76 -5.31
C ASN A 72 -3.77 -27.95 -4.88
N TYR A 73 -3.54 -26.70 -4.54
CA TYR A 73 -4.58 -25.72 -4.26
C TYR A 73 -4.26 -24.42 -4.99
N THR A 74 -5.22 -23.91 -5.75
CA THR A 74 -5.09 -22.61 -6.40
C THR A 74 -5.89 -21.59 -5.62
N PHE A 75 -5.20 -20.61 -5.09
CA PHE A 75 -5.77 -19.52 -4.35
C PHE A 75 -6.08 -18.37 -5.33
N VAL A 76 -7.35 -17.98 -5.42
CA VAL A 76 -7.78 -16.88 -6.28
C VAL A 76 -8.21 -15.72 -5.38
N LEU A 77 -7.42 -14.66 -5.35
CA LEU A 77 -7.75 -13.44 -4.61
C LEU A 77 -8.95 -12.75 -5.28
N GLY A 78 -10.08 -12.68 -4.57
CA GLY A 78 -11.26 -11.99 -5.08
C GLY A 78 -12.10 -12.80 -6.06
N GLU A 79 -12.14 -14.12 -5.93
CA GLU A 79 -12.94 -15.03 -6.77
C GLU A 79 -14.36 -14.49 -7.00
N GLY A 80 -14.70 -14.24 -8.27
CA GLY A 80 -16.01 -13.71 -8.68
C GLY A 80 -16.23 -12.21 -8.51
N LYS A 81 -15.23 -11.44 -8.00
CA LYS A 81 -15.37 -9.99 -7.76
C LYS A 81 -14.35 -9.12 -8.51
N VAL A 82 -13.28 -9.72 -9.01
CA VAL A 82 -12.22 -8.98 -9.73
C VAL A 82 -12.01 -9.65 -11.08
N PRO A 83 -12.20 -8.93 -12.20
CA PRO A 83 -11.73 -9.39 -13.51
C PRO A 83 -10.20 -9.52 -13.42
N ASP A 84 -9.63 -10.60 -13.94
CA ASP A 84 -8.19 -10.90 -13.89
C ASP A 84 -7.63 -11.13 -12.48
N ALA A 85 -8.39 -11.76 -11.60
CA ALA A 85 -7.95 -12.13 -10.26
C ALA A 85 -6.63 -12.93 -10.33
N GLU A 86 -5.58 -12.42 -9.68
CA GLU A 86 -4.29 -13.11 -9.62
C GLU A 86 -4.45 -14.44 -8.90
N SER A 87 -4.05 -15.52 -9.55
CA SER A 87 -4.04 -16.85 -8.97
C SER A 87 -2.68 -17.15 -8.36
N PHE A 88 -2.70 -17.63 -7.13
CA PHE A 88 -1.51 -18.05 -6.41
C PHE A 88 -1.62 -19.56 -6.14
N ASN A 89 -0.58 -20.33 -6.50
CA ASN A 89 -0.61 -21.77 -6.34
C ASN A 89 0.05 -22.18 -5.03
N LEU A 90 -0.62 -23.08 -4.33
CA LEU A 90 -0.06 -23.82 -3.20
C LEU A 90 0.03 -25.29 -3.62
N THR A 91 1.24 -25.81 -3.72
CA THR A 91 1.48 -27.21 -4.11
C THR A 91 2.31 -27.87 -3.05
N MET A 92 1.91 -29.04 -2.63
CA MET A 92 2.70 -29.93 -1.79
C MET A 92 2.96 -31.20 -2.59
N ASP A 93 4.23 -31.56 -2.77
CA ASP A 93 4.67 -32.80 -3.39
C ASP A 93 5.77 -33.43 -2.54
N THR A 94 5.36 -34.31 -1.64
CA THR A 94 6.27 -35.05 -0.75
C THR A 94 6.84 -36.31 -1.38
N THR A 95 6.59 -36.55 -2.68
CA THR A 95 7.18 -37.66 -3.43
C THR A 95 8.60 -37.34 -3.94
N VAL A 96 8.93 -36.04 -4.03
CA VAL A 96 10.22 -35.58 -4.58
C VAL A 96 11.00 -34.80 -3.54
N ASP A 97 12.33 -34.92 -3.58
CA ASP A 97 13.24 -34.15 -2.70
C ASP A 97 13.47 -32.72 -3.22
N SER A 98 13.45 -32.54 -4.52
CA SER A 98 13.67 -31.24 -5.18
C SER A 98 12.71 -31.03 -6.35
N LEU A 99 12.49 -29.77 -6.72
CA LEU A 99 11.57 -29.39 -7.79
C LEU A 99 12.32 -28.62 -8.87
N ASP A 100 12.05 -28.97 -10.14
CA ASP A 100 12.45 -28.10 -11.24
C ASP A 100 11.52 -26.88 -11.29
N THR A 101 12.09 -25.72 -11.06
CA THR A 101 11.34 -24.46 -10.99
C THR A 101 11.13 -23.81 -12.36
N SER A 102 11.67 -24.39 -13.42
CA SER A 102 11.50 -23.89 -14.79
C SER A 102 10.04 -24.06 -15.25
N GLY A 103 9.37 -22.92 -15.51
CA GLY A 103 7.98 -22.93 -15.98
C GLY A 103 6.90 -23.05 -14.91
N LEU A 104 7.25 -23.06 -13.63
CA LEU A 104 6.26 -23.00 -12.55
C LEU A 104 5.56 -21.63 -12.50
N LYS A 105 4.27 -21.67 -12.19
CA LYS A 105 3.49 -20.47 -11.91
C LYS A 105 3.87 -19.90 -10.53
N GLU A 106 3.53 -18.62 -10.31
CA GLU A 106 3.70 -17.99 -8.99
C GLU A 106 3.00 -18.80 -7.90
N GLY A 107 3.71 -19.06 -6.81
CA GLY A 107 3.16 -19.88 -5.75
C GLY A 107 4.17 -20.35 -4.70
N LEU A 108 3.66 -21.14 -3.76
CA LEU A 108 4.44 -21.88 -2.78
C LEU A 108 4.41 -23.34 -3.13
N TYR A 109 5.58 -23.97 -3.13
CA TYR A 109 5.74 -25.37 -3.46
C TYR A 109 6.54 -26.06 -2.35
N LEU A 110 5.89 -26.94 -1.62
CA LEU A 110 6.51 -27.73 -0.56
C LEU A 110 6.88 -29.10 -1.11
N THR A 111 8.18 -29.41 -1.08
CA THR A 111 8.69 -30.76 -1.37
C THR A 111 9.02 -31.50 -0.07
N LYS A 112 9.58 -32.70 -0.19
CA LYS A 112 9.99 -33.46 0.97
C LYS A 112 11.06 -32.76 1.82
N ARG A 113 11.93 -31.90 1.22
CA ARG A 113 13.08 -31.29 1.89
C ARG A 113 13.12 -29.77 1.85
N ALA A 114 12.31 -29.11 1.02
CA ALA A 114 12.41 -27.68 0.81
C ALA A 114 11.07 -27.03 0.49
N LEU A 115 10.97 -25.76 0.89
CA LEU A 115 9.90 -24.85 0.49
C LEU A 115 10.41 -23.92 -0.60
N TYR A 116 9.76 -23.91 -1.75
CA TYR A 116 10.04 -23.03 -2.88
C TYR A 116 9.01 -21.91 -2.90
N VAL A 117 9.49 -20.66 -2.97
CA VAL A 117 8.68 -19.47 -3.18
C VAL A 117 8.94 -18.98 -4.59
N VAL A 118 8.02 -19.24 -5.50
CA VAL A 118 8.14 -18.84 -6.92
C VAL A 118 7.41 -17.53 -7.15
N GLN A 119 8.15 -16.51 -7.59
CA GLN A 119 7.67 -15.20 -7.96
C GLN A 119 8.03 -14.92 -9.43
N ARG A 120 7.38 -13.93 -10.07
CA ARG A 120 7.63 -13.58 -11.50
C ARG A 120 9.09 -13.42 -11.86
N THR A 121 9.90 -12.88 -10.97
CA THR A 121 11.29 -12.48 -11.27
C THR A 121 12.33 -13.34 -10.54
N GLN A 122 11.93 -14.12 -9.56
CA GLN A 122 12.88 -14.89 -8.74
C GLN A 122 12.21 -16.08 -8.09
N THR A 123 13.00 -17.14 -7.89
CA THR A 123 12.64 -18.27 -7.04
C THR A 123 13.55 -18.29 -5.83
N ARG A 124 12.98 -18.44 -4.64
CA ARG A 124 13.73 -18.64 -3.40
C ARG A 124 13.46 -20.04 -2.89
N VAL A 125 14.51 -20.69 -2.43
CA VAL A 125 14.46 -22.03 -1.87
C VAL A 125 14.83 -21.94 -0.39
N TYR A 126 13.99 -22.49 0.45
CA TYR A 126 14.21 -22.58 1.89
C TYR A 126 14.28 -24.07 2.25
N GLU A 127 15.42 -24.51 2.73
CA GLU A 127 15.57 -25.84 3.31
C GLU A 127 14.74 -25.91 4.59
N LEU A 128 14.11 -27.06 4.83
CA LEU A 128 13.27 -27.25 6.00
C LEU A 128 14.14 -27.42 7.24
N GLU A 129 13.78 -26.73 8.31
CA GLU A 129 14.37 -26.92 9.62
C GLU A 129 13.67 -28.05 10.37
N ASP A 130 14.38 -28.65 11.33
CA ASP A 130 13.90 -29.78 12.11
C ASP A 130 12.80 -29.37 13.12
N SER A 131 11.93 -30.32 13.44
CA SER A 131 10.99 -30.28 14.57
C SER A 131 9.82 -29.31 14.48
N SER A 132 9.10 -29.31 13.38
CA SER A 132 7.82 -28.60 13.26
C SER A 132 6.66 -29.56 13.06
N TYR A 133 5.57 -29.33 13.78
CA TYR A 133 4.31 -30.06 13.59
C TYR A 133 3.13 -29.10 13.50
N PHE A 134 2.42 -29.15 12.40
CA PHE A 134 1.22 -28.36 12.14
C PHE A 134 0.02 -29.32 12.07
N PRO A 135 -0.70 -29.51 13.19
CA PRO A 135 -1.84 -30.43 13.23
C PRO A 135 -3.00 -29.89 12.37
N GLN A 136 -3.90 -30.77 11.99
CA GLN A 136 -5.16 -30.32 11.41
C GLN A 136 -5.99 -29.64 12.50
N GLY A 137 -6.57 -28.45 12.19
CA GLY A 137 -7.35 -27.70 13.15
C GLY A 137 -7.86 -26.36 12.62
N ASP A 138 -8.56 -25.65 13.47
CA ASP A 138 -9.02 -24.29 13.17
C ASP A 138 -7.92 -23.28 13.48
N TYR A 139 -7.39 -22.66 12.45
CA TYR A 139 -6.36 -21.63 12.51
C TYR A 139 -6.92 -20.20 12.36
N THR A 140 -8.25 -20.06 12.34
CA THR A 140 -8.93 -18.78 12.12
C THR A 140 -8.42 -17.70 13.06
N ASP A 141 -8.30 -18.00 14.37
CA ASP A 141 -7.78 -17.04 15.35
C ASP A 141 -6.32 -16.64 15.08
N THR A 142 -5.51 -17.59 14.64
CA THR A 142 -4.11 -17.33 14.25
C THR A 142 -4.06 -16.38 13.06
N PHE A 143 -4.86 -16.63 12.02
CA PHE A 143 -4.92 -15.77 10.85
C PHE A 143 -5.50 -14.38 11.16
N HIS A 144 -6.51 -14.29 12.03
CA HIS A 144 -6.98 -13.01 12.54
C HIS A 144 -5.89 -12.25 13.30
N SER A 145 -5.07 -12.94 14.07
CA SER A 145 -3.93 -12.33 14.76
C SER A 145 -2.91 -11.77 13.76
N VAL A 146 -2.58 -12.50 12.69
CA VAL A 146 -1.72 -12.04 11.60
C VAL A 146 -2.30 -10.78 10.94
N VAL A 147 -3.59 -10.77 10.63
CA VAL A 147 -4.27 -9.59 10.06
C VAL A 147 -4.21 -8.41 11.02
N ASN A 148 -4.44 -8.61 12.32
CA ASN A 148 -4.37 -7.54 13.31
C ASN A 148 -2.96 -6.92 13.39
N TRP A 149 -1.90 -7.73 13.36
CA TRP A 149 -0.54 -7.23 13.27
C TRP A 149 -0.27 -6.49 11.97
N ALA A 150 -0.74 -7.00 10.83
CA ALA A 150 -0.63 -6.31 9.55
C ALA A 150 -1.29 -4.93 9.59
N VAL A 151 -2.46 -4.78 10.21
CA VAL A 151 -3.15 -3.50 10.42
C VAL A 151 -2.29 -2.52 11.21
N VAL A 152 -1.66 -2.98 12.30
CA VAL A 152 -0.76 -2.14 13.12
C VAL A 152 0.45 -1.68 12.29
N PHE A 153 1.07 -2.60 11.55
CA PHE A 153 2.20 -2.26 10.69
C PHE A 153 1.81 -1.29 9.57
N VAL A 154 0.72 -1.55 8.87
CA VAL A 154 0.21 -0.66 7.81
C VAL A 154 -0.15 0.72 8.37
N GLY A 155 -0.78 0.78 9.53
CA GLY A 155 -1.10 2.05 10.20
C GLY A 155 0.15 2.85 10.56
N LEU A 156 1.12 2.23 11.24
CA LEU A 156 2.32 2.91 11.74
C LEU A 156 3.30 3.27 10.62
N PHE A 157 3.72 2.28 9.83
CA PHE A 157 4.68 2.49 8.75
C PHE A 157 4.06 3.25 7.58
N GLY A 158 2.78 3.00 7.30
CA GLY A 158 2.02 3.76 6.31
C GLY A 158 1.97 5.24 6.65
N PHE A 159 1.69 5.60 7.91
CA PHE A 159 1.70 6.99 8.33
C PHE A 159 3.05 7.67 8.04
N VAL A 160 4.16 7.05 8.42
CA VAL A 160 5.51 7.60 8.18
C VAL A 160 5.80 7.70 6.68
N ALA A 161 5.50 6.64 5.92
CA ALA A 161 5.73 6.60 4.48
C ALA A 161 4.90 7.65 3.73
N PHE A 162 3.60 7.77 4.02
CA PHE A 162 2.73 8.78 3.42
C PHE A 162 3.17 10.19 3.78
N PHE A 163 3.58 10.43 5.03
CA PHE A 163 4.08 11.73 5.42
C PHE A 163 5.33 12.12 4.62
N ILE A 164 6.32 11.24 4.54
CA ILE A 164 7.56 11.50 3.79
C ILE A 164 7.25 11.72 2.31
N LEU A 165 6.46 10.83 1.70
CA LEU A 165 6.09 10.93 0.29
C LEU A 165 5.36 12.25 -0.01
N TYR A 166 4.34 12.58 0.78
CA TYR A 166 3.57 13.80 0.59
C TYR A 166 4.40 15.06 0.85
N PHE A 167 5.32 15.01 1.80
CA PHE A 167 6.23 16.12 2.06
C PHE A 167 7.14 16.40 0.86
N ILE A 168 7.72 15.37 0.24
CA ILE A 168 8.52 15.50 -0.99
C ILE A 168 7.68 16.10 -2.13
N VAL A 169 6.47 15.56 -2.33
CA VAL A 169 5.55 16.03 -3.37
C VAL A 169 5.14 17.50 -3.13
N VAL A 170 4.87 17.87 -1.90
CA VAL A 170 4.52 19.27 -1.56
C VAL A 170 5.69 20.23 -1.79
N ILE A 171 6.93 19.83 -1.50
CA ILE A 171 8.12 20.62 -1.84
C ILE A 171 8.21 20.85 -3.35
N PHE A 172 7.98 19.79 -4.14
CA PHE A 172 7.92 19.92 -5.59
C PHE A 172 6.88 20.96 -6.04
N TYR A 173 5.65 20.89 -5.53
CA TYR A 173 4.61 21.86 -5.84
C TYR A 173 4.92 23.27 -5.32
N ALA A 174 5.61 23.40 -4.19
CA ALA A 174 6.06 24.70 -3.68
C ALA A 174 7.13 25.34 -4.60
N THR A 175 7.93 24.52 -5.25
CA THR A 175 8.87 24.96 -6.29
C THR A 175 8.13 25.38 -7.56
N CYS A 176 7.16 24.59 -8.03
CA CYS A 176 6.31 24.96 -9.17
C CYS A 176 5.52 26.26 -8.91
N SER A 177 5.07 26.48 -7.67
CA SER A 177 4.36 27.70 -7.27
C SER A 177 5.22 28.96 -7.41
N TYR A 178 6.55 28.85 -7.41
CA TYR A 178 7.44 29.97 -7.75
C TYR A 178 7.24 30.45 -9.19
N ILE A 179 7.14 29.49 -10.13
CA ILE A 179 6.90 29.77 -11.55
C ILE A 179 5.52 30.41 -11.73
N VAL A 180 4.49 29.84 -11.08
CA VAL A 180 3.12 30.36 -11.12
C VAL A 180 3.09 31.83 -10.55
N SER A 181 3.79 32.06 -9.44
CA SER A 181 3.86 33.41 -8.85
C SER A 181 4.54 34.43 -9.76
N ALA A 182 5.59 33.99 -10.48
CA ALA A 182 6.29 34.84 -11.45
C ALA A 182 5.38 35.27 -12.61
N ILE A 183 4.50 34.39 -13.10
CA ILE A 183 3.50 34.72 -14.15
C ILE A 183 2.57 35.85 -13.67
N PHE A 184 2.19 35.87 -12.39
CA PHE A 184 1.36 36.93 -11.80
C PHE A 184 2.16 38.16 -11.31
N ARG A 185 3.48 38.16 -11.55
CA ARG A 185 4.40 39.23 -11.09
C ARG A 185 4.34 39.48 -9.56
N LYS A 186 4.15 38.38 -8.80
CA LYS A 186 4.09 38.40 -7.34
C LYS A 186 5.26 37.63 -6.75
N GLN A 187 5.80 38.09 -5.66
CA GLN A 187 6.85 37.40 -4.92
C GLN A 187 6.34 36.95 -3.57
N TYR A 188 6.60 35.68 -3.24
CA TYR A 188 6.22 35.07 -1.97
C TYR A 188 7.38 34.29 -1.37
N ASP A 189 7.45 34.33 -0.05
CA ASP A 189 8.41 33.55 0.71
C ASP A 189 8.13 32.03 0.56
N PHE A 190 9.16 31.23 0.78
CA PHE A 190 9.06 29.78 0.67
C PHE A 190 7.98 29.21 1.59
N ASP A 191 7.85 29.71 2.82
CA ASP A 191 6.86 29.28 3.80
C ASP A 191 5.43 29.45 3.31
N LEU A 192 5.13 30.57 2.67
CA LEU A 192 3.81 30.83 2.08
C LEU A 192 3.54 29.85 0.93
N ARG A 193 4.54 29.63 0.07
CA ARG A 193 4.42 28.68 -1.05
C ARG A 193 4.22 27.25 -0.55
N MET A 194 4.89 26.84 0.52
CA MET A 194 4.69 25.54 1.15
C MET A 194 3.27 25.38 1.71
N ARG A 195 2.75 26.38 2.44
CA ARG A 195 1.36 26.36 2.94
C ARG A 195 0.34 26.26 1.82
N LEU A 196 0.52 27.07 0.78
CA LEU A 196 -0.34 27.06 -0.39
C LEU A 196 -0.33 25.67 -1.06
N SER A 197 0.87 25.12 -1.28
CA SER A 197 1.04 23.83 -1.94
C SER A 197 0.47 22.69 -1.10
N THR A 198 0.65 22.72 0.21
CA THR A 198 0.05 21.74 1.13
C THR A 198 -1.46 21.73 1.01
N LEU A 199 -2.11 22.88 1.09
CA LEU A 199 -3.57 22.97 1.03
C LEU A 199 -4.10 22.60 -0.36
N ALA A 200 -3.46 23.06 -1.44
CA ALA A 200 -3.83 22.70 -2.79
C ALA A 200 -3.69 21.21 -3.05
N PHE A 201 -2.59 20.61 -2.60
CA PHE A 201 -2.35 19.16 -2.70
C PHE A 201 -3.41 18.37 -1.93
N ILE A 202 -3.69 18.69 -0.67
CA ILE A 202 -4.69 17.99 0.15
C ILE A 202 -6.07 18.11 -0.50
N ALA A 203 -6.50 19.31 -0.89
CA ALA A 203 -7.79 19.52 -1.52
C ALA A 203 -7.94 18.70 -2.82
N THR A 204 -6.93 18.73 -3.68
CA THR A 204 -6.91 17.94 -4.92
C THR A 204 -6.91 16.44 -4.61
N ASN A 205 -6.12 15.98 -3.65
CA ASN A 205 -6.04 14.56 -3.29
C ASN A 205 -7.39 14.02 -2.81
N VAL A 206 -8.09 14.77 -1.96
CA VAL A 206 -9.46 14.40 -1.51
C VAL A 206 -10.42 14.26 -2.68
N VAL A 207 -10.42 15.23 -3.61
CA VAL A 207 -11.28 15.17 -4.80
C VAL A 207 -10.93 13.97 -5.69
N PHE A 208 -9.66 13.74 -5.94
CA PHE A 208 -9.21 12.62 -6.78
C PHE A 208 -9.41 11.26 -6.12
N THR A 209 -9.37 11.17 -4.80
CA THR A 209 -9.76 9.94 -4.08
C THR A 209 -11.22 9.60 -4.35
N VAL A 210 -12.12 10.59 -4.30
CA VAL A 210 -13.55 10.39 -4.63
C VAL A 210 -13.74 10.03 -6.10
N LEU A 211 -13.03 10.72 -7.01
CA LEU A 211 -13.08 10.41 -8.45
C LEU A 211 -12.52 9.02 -8.78
N GLY A 212 -11.53 8.55 -8.02
CA GLY A 212 -10.97 7.20 -8.13
C GLY A 212 -12.00 6.09 -7.88
N TRP A 213 -13.06 6.35 -7.09
CA TRP A 213 -14.17 5.41 -6.93
C TRP A 213 -15.01 5.22 -8.21
N PHE A 214 -14.84 6.11 -9.19
CA PHE A 214 -15.45 6.05 -10.51
C PHE A 214 -14.45 5.71 -11.62
N ASP A 215 -13.36 5.02 -11.26
CA ASP A 215 -12.26 4.63 -12.15
C ASP A 215 -11.55 5.81 -12.86
N PHE A 216 -11.72 7.02 -12.33
CA PHE A 216 -11.05 8.18 -12.88
C PHE A 216 -9.70 8.40 -12.19
N SER A 217 -8.61 8.09 -12.90
CA SER A 217 -7.26 8.34 -12.43
C SER A 217 -6.40 8.93 -13.56
N SER A 218 -5.80 10.09 -13.32
CA SER A 218 -4.86 10.71 -14.26
C SER A 218 -3.86 11.58 -13.50
N ASN A 219 -2.62 11.17 -13.49
CA ASN A 219 -1.54 11.91 -12.84
C ASN A 219 -1.33 13.30 -13.46
N LEU A 220 -1.53 13.44 -14.78
CA LEU A 220 -1.40 14.72 -15.46
C LEU A 220 -2.52 15.69 -15.03
N ILE A 221 -3.77 15.22 -14.98
CA ILE A 221 -4.90 16.05 -14.57
C ILE A 221 -4.76 16.41 -13.09
N PHE A 222 -4.29 15.51 -12.24
CA PHE A 222 -3.99 15.79 -10.85
C PHE A 222 -2.95 16.92 -10.72
N LEU A 223 -1.82 16.83 -11.43
CA LEU A 223 -0.79 17.86 -11.46
C LEU A 223 -1.36 19.23 -11.87
N LEU A 224 -2.11 19.26 -12.98
CA LEU A 224 -2.72 20.49 -13.48
C LEU A 224 -3.75 21.07 -12.51
N ALA A 225 -4.52 20.23 -11.82
CA ALA A 225 -5.51 20.66 -10.83
C ALA A 225 -4.83 21.33 -9.62
N VAL A 226 -3.73 20.76 -9.10
CA VAL A 226 -2.96 21.39 -8.01
C VAL A 226 -2.42 22.74 -8.45
N LEU A 227 -1.82 22.84 -9.65
CA LEU A 227 -1.28 24.09 -10.18
C LEU A 227 -2.38 25.14 -10.45
N ALA A 228 -3.55 24.72 -10.94
CA ALA A 228 -4.69 25.60 -11.15
C ALA A 228 -5.23 26.16 -9.83
N LEU A 229 -5.35 25.34 -8.78
CA LEU A 229 -5.73 25.81 -7.46
C LEU A 229 -4.71 26.80 -6.88
N GLN A 230 -3.41 26.54 -7.06
CA GLN A 230 -2.38 27.47 -6.66
C GLN A 230 -2.52 28.81 -7.42
N ALA A 231 -2.73 28.77 -8.74
CA ALA A 231 -2.89 29.96 -9.56
C ALA A 231 -4.10 30.78 -9.13
N LEU A 232 -5.24 30.15 -8.85
CA LEU A 232 -6.44 30.82 -8.37
C LEU A 232 -6.21 31.53 -7.03
N VAL A 233 -5.55 30.89 -6.09
CA VAL A 233 -5.26 31.49 -4.78
C VAL A 233 -4.20 32.62 -4.91
N ILE A 234 -3.14 32.37 -5.70
CA ILE A 234 -2.10 33.41 -5.95
C ILE A 234 -2.71 34.67 -6.57
N LYS A 235 -3.67 34.53 -7.47
CA LYS A 235 -4.37 35.67 -8.06
C LYS A 235 -5.03 36.57 -7.01
N GLU A 236 -5.64 35.98 -5.98
CA GLU A 236 -6.36 36.69 -4.93
C GLU A 236 -5.47 37.16 -3.76
N LEU A 237 -4.29 36.53 -3.57
CA LEU A 237 -3.39 36.90 -2.49
C LEU A 237 -2.77 38.28 -2.71
N PRO A 238 -2.69 39.12 -1.66
CA PRO A 238 -1.92 40.34 -1.73
C PRO A 238 -0.43 40.01 -1.89
N GLY A 239 0.15 40.34 -3.02
CA GLY A 239 1.58 40.10 -3.29
C GLY A 239 2.40 41.36 -3.01
N LYS A 240 3.65 41.20 -2.56
CA LYS A 240 4.64 42.27 -2.74
C LYS A 240 4.86 42.39 -4.26
N GLN A 241 4.51 43.53 -4.84
CA GLN A 241 4.85 43.77 -6.25
C GLN A 241 6.37 43.70 -6.38
N ALA A 242 6.86 42.93 -7.35
CA ALA A 242 8.27 42.96 -7.69
C ALA A 242 8.58 44.42 -8.11
N GLN A 243 9.41 45.06 -7.33
CA GLN A 243 9.96 46.35 -7.80
C GLN A 243 10.75 46.05 -9.07
N ALA A 244 10.30 46.62 -10.17
CA ALA A 244 10.92 46.49 -11.48
C ALA A 244 12.24 47.26 -11.52
#